data_720d697da2a697ef4370862b0260b69b
#
_entry.id   720d697da2a697ef4370862b0260b69b
#
_cell.length_a   1.000
_cell.length_b   1.000
_cell.length_c   1.000
_cell.angle_alpha   90.00
_cell.angle_beta   90.00
_cell.angle_gamma   90.00
#
_symmetry.space_group_name_H-M   'P 1'
#
loop_
_entity.id
_entity.type
_entity.pdbx_description
1 polymer ?
#
loop_
_entity_poly.entity_id
_entity_poly.type
_entity_poly.pdbx_seq_one_letter_code
_entity_poly.pdbx_strand_id
1 'polypeptide(L)'
;MDIVGYSMLLTDEQSEALQELNQIVRSTEAAREAEAAGELTVLPTGDGMALVFAGSVEQPVECALEISQALRAQPSLPVRMGIHSGPIHHVKDANGRENIAGVGINIAQRVMDCGDAGHILVSKRVADDLAQHRRWQPYIHELGDVEVKHGVVVSLVNLYAETIGQSHAADAARKSQRHHPQFQS
;
A
#
# COMPACT_ATOMS: atom_id res chain seq x y z
N MET A 1 -4.17 1.29 1.46
CA MET A 1 -4.21 0.19 2.44
C MET A 1 -5.64 -0.20 2.74
N ASP A 2 -5.87 -1.47 3.03
CA ASP A 2 -7.17 -1.98 3.49
C ASP A 2 -7.00 -3.09 4.55
N ILE A 3 -8.11 -3.41 5.24
CA ILE A 3 -8.19 -4.47 6.25
C ILE A 3 -8.64 -5.75 5.55
N VAL A 4 -7.78 -6.75 5.54
CA VAL A 4 -8.07 -8.05 4.90
C VAL A 4 -9.19 -8.76 5.66
N GLY A 5 -10.23 -9.19 4.93
CA GLY A 5 -11.39 -9.86 5.53
C GLY A 5 -12.41 -8.94 6.21
N TYR A 6 -12.28 -7.62 6.04
CA TYR A 6 -13.18 -6.63 6.66
C TYR A 6 -14.68 -6.93 6.50
N SER A 7 -15.11 -7.35 5.32
CA SER A 7 -16.51 -7.70 5.05
C SER A 7 -17.04 -8.91 5.80
N MET A 8 -16.18 -9.68 6.46
CA MET A 8 -16.54 -10.85 7.27
C MET A 8 -16.70 -10.50 8.77
N LEU A 9 -16.31 -9.29 9.17
CA LEU A 9 -16.43 -8.79 10.52
C LEU A 9 -17.87 -8.36 10.82
N LEU A 10 -18.27 -8.44 12.08
CA LEU A 10 -19.52 -7.85 12.55
C LEU A 10 -19.47 -6.31 12.48
N THR A 11 -20.62 -5.65 12.42
CA THR A 11 -20.69 -4.19 12.25
C THR A 11 -19.89 -3.42 13.30
N ASP A 12 -19.95 -3.87 14.55
CA ASP A 12 -19.22 -3.23 15.65
C ASP A 12 -17.70 -3.44 15.49
N GLU A 13 -17.28 -4.67 15.13
CA GLU A 13 -15.90 -5.01 14.86
C GLU A 13 -15.33 -4.22 13.66
N GLN A 14 -16.14 -4.00 12.61
CA GLN A 14 -15.75 -3.16 11.47
C GLN A 14 -15.44 -1.73 11.91
N SER A 15 -16.29 -1.17 12.77
CA SER A 15 -16.10 0.19 13.29
C SER A 15 -14.85 0.30 14.16
N GLU A 16 -14.64 -0.67 15.05
CA GLU A 16 -13.47 -0.75 15.91
C GLU A 16 -12.17 -0.88 15.10
N ALA A 17 -12.15 -1.79 14.12
CA ALA A 17 -11.00 -2.01 13.25
C ALA A 17 -10.59 -0.75 12.45
N LEU A 18 -11.58 -0.02 11.90
CA LEU A 18 -11.30 1.26 11.22
C LEU A 18 -10.81 2.33 12.18
N GLN A 19 -11.35 2.42 13.38
CA GLN A 19 -10.89 3.38 14.38
C GLN A 19 -9.45 3.09 14.78
N GLU A 20 -9.12 1.82 15.01
CA GLU A 20 -7.77 1.39 15.34
C GLU A 20 -6.77 1.69 14.21
N LEU A 21 -7.12 1.35 12.96
CA LEU A 21 -6.29 1.69 11.80
C LEU A 21 -6.06 3.20 11.68
N ASN A 22 -7.11 4.01 11.87
CA ASN A 22 -6.99 5.46 11.87
C ASN A 22 -6.05 5.99 12.96
N GLN A 23 -6.10 5.40 14.17
CA GLN A 23 -5.19 5.79 15.26
C GLN A 23 -3.75 5.44 14.95
N ILE A 24 -3.51 4.24 14.40
CA ILE A 24 -2.16 3.82 13.97
C ILE A 24 -1.61 4.79 12.93
N VAL A 25 -2.35 5.08 11.87
CA VAL A 25 -1.90 6.02 10.81
C VAL A 25 -1.56 7.40 11.39
N ARG A 26 -2.44 7.95 12.21
CA ARG A 26 -2.23 9.27 12.83
C ARG A 26 -1.07 9.29 13.84
N SER A 27 -0.67 8.15 14.37
CA SER A 27 0.47 8.05 15.29
C SER A 27 1.81 8.04 14.58
N THR A 28 1.85 7.74 13.27
CA THR A 28 3.10 7.70 12.50
C THR A 28 3.73 9.09 12.36
N GLU A 29 5.07 9.16 12.43
CA GLU A 29 5.80 10.41 12.28
C GLU A 29 5.67 10.95 10.86
N ALA A 30 5.84 10.08 9.87
CA ALA A 30 5.74 10.45 8.45
C ALA A 30 4.36 11.05 8.08
N ALA A 31 3.25 10.49 8.59
CA ALA A 31 1.93 11.05 8.33
C ALA A 31 1.73 12.40 9.02
N ARG A 32 2.19 12.57 10.27
CA ARG A 32 2.09 13.82 11.01
C ARG A 32 2.90 14.95 10.38
N GLU A 33 4.11 14.64 9.92
CA GLU A 33 4.97 15.62 9.23
C GLU A 33 4.35 16.05 7.90
N ALA A 34 3.86 15.10 7.09
CA ALA A 34 3.20 15.41 5.83
C ALA A 34 1.88 16.20 6.02
N GLU A 35 1.11 15.89 7.07
CA GLU A 35 -0.09 16.65 7.42
C GLU A 35 0.26 18.09 7.85
N ALA A 36 1.28 18.26 8.68
CA ALA A 36 1.75 19.58 9.11
C ALA A 36 2.29 20.42 7.95
N ALA A 37 2.89 19.80 6.94
CA ALA A 37 3.34 20.45 5.71
C ALA A 37 2.20 20.73 4.71
N GLY A 38 0.99 20.22 4.94
CA GLY A 38 -0.13 20.31 3.98
C GLY A 38 0.05 19.40 2.76
N GLU A 39 0.88 18.37 2.87
CA GLU A 39 1.24 17.45 1.79
C GLU A 39 0.52 16.10 1.88
N LEU A 40 -0.33 15.88 2.88
CA LEU A 40 -1.10 14.65 3.07
C LEU A 40 -2.60 14.87 2.82
N THR A 41 -3.18 14.05 1.95
CA THR A 41 -4.64 13.93 1.83
C THR A 41 -5.06 12.50 2.14
N VAL A 42 -6.03 12.36 3.04
CA VAL A 42 -6.58 11.04 3.43
C VAL A 42 -7.94 10.84 2.77
N LEU A 43 -8.09 9.74 2.05
CA LEU A 43 -9.32 9.34 1.35
C LEU A 43 -9.85 8.04 1.93
N PRO A 44 -10.96 8.04 2.68
CA PRO A 44 -11.58 6.80 3.16
C PRO A 44 -12.09 5.93 2.00
N THR A 45 -11.87 4.61 2.07
CA THR A 45 -12.26 3.63 1.03
C THR A 45 -13.31 2.61 1.51
N GLY A 46 -13.82 2.77 2.72
CA GLY A 46 -14.82 1.87 3.32
C GLY A 46 -14.18 0.81 4.21
N ASP A 47 -13.26 0.01 3.71
CA ASP A 47 -12.50 -1.03 4.43
C ASP A 47 -11.06 -0.62 4.76
N GLY A 48 -10.73 0.64 4.51
CA GLY A 48 -9.41 1.21 4.75
C GLY A 48 -9.31 2.64 4.28
N MET A 49 -8.16 3.02 3.72
CA MET A 49 -7.93 4.38 3.20
C MET A 49 -6.83 4.44 2.16
N ALA A 50 -6.90 5.47 1.31
CA ALA A 50 -5.77 5.92 0.52
C ALA A 50 -5.13 7.14 1.16
N LEU A 51 -3.81 7.12 1.32
CA LEU A 51 -2.99 8.24 1.77
C LEU A 51 -2.27 8.80 0.55
N VAL A 52 -2.55 10.04 0.20
CA VAL A 52 -1.94 10.72 -0.94
C VAL A 52 -0.92 11.72 -0.43
N PHE A 53 0.34 11.44 -0.67
CA PHE A 53 1.47 12.29 -0.32
C PHE A 53 1.88 13.13 -1.54
N ALA A 54 2.00 14.44 -1.37
CA ALA A 54 2.40 15.37 -2.41
C ALA A 54 3.90 15.73 -2.37
N GLY A 55 4.60 15.27 -1.34
CA GLY A 55 6.03 15.52 -1.12
C GLY A 55 6.95 14.46 -1.76
N SER A 56 7.83 13.89 -0.96
CA SER A 56 8.80 12.88 -1.40
C SER A 56 8.18 11.51 -1.64
N VAL A 57 8.74 10.74 -2.58
CA VAL A 57 8.39 9.33 -2.80
C VAL A 57 8.72 8.45 -1.58
N GLU A 58 9.60 8.89 -0.70
CA GLU A 58 10.00 8.17 0.51
C GLU A 58 8.95 8.28 1.63
N GLN A 59 8.23 9.41 1.74
CA GLN A 59 7.23 9.63 2.79
C GLN A 59 6.16 8.51 2.89
N PRO A 60 5.49 8.08 1.79
CA PRO A 60 4.53 6.98 1.88
C PRO A 60 5.18 5.65 2.28
N VAL A 61 6.45 5.44 1.98
CA VAL A 61 7.19 4.24 2.35
C VAL A 61 7.53 4.26 3.83
N GLU A 62 8.05 5.36 4.35
CA GLU A 62 8.32 5.57 5.77
C GLU A 62 7.05 5.36 6.60
N CYS A 63 5.95 6.00 6.18
CA CYS A 63 4.64 5.82 6.80
C CYS A 63 4.20 4.34 6.81
N ALA A 64 4.35 3.62 5.71
CA ALA A 64 3.97 2.20 5.62
C ALA A 64 4.82 1.30 6.53
N LEU A 65 6.12 1.59 6.66
CA LEU A 65 7.00 0.87 7.58
C LEU A 65 6.61 1.11 9.04
N GLU A 66 6.33 2.36 9.42
CA GLU A 66 5.87 2.71 10.77
C GLU A 66 4.52 2.04 11.09
N ILE A 67 3.57 2.05 10.16
CA ILE A 67 2.28 1.33 10.29
C ILE A 67 2.53 -0.17 10.47
N SER A 68 3.36 -0.78 9.63
CA SER A 68 3.69 -2.21 9.73
C SER A 68 4.30 -2.56 11.08
N GLN A 69 5.16 -1.71 11.61
CA GLN A 69 5.75 -1.90 12.93
C GLN A 69 4.70 -1.80 14.04
N ALA A 70 3.79 -0.83 13.99
CA ALA A 70 2.72 -0.68 14.95
C ALA A 70 1.74 -1.88 14.92
N LEU A 71 1.40 -2.36 13.73
CA LEU A 71 0.51 -3.52 13.53
C LEU A 71 1.06 -4.83 14.12
N ARG A 72 2.38 -4.95 14.33
CA ARG A 72 2.94 -6.13 15.02
C ARG A 72 2.47 -6.27 16.46
N ALA A 73 2.15 -5.16 17.12
CA ALA A 73 1.55 -5.18 18.45
C ALA A 73 0.04 -5.46 18.41
N GLN A 74 -0.56 -5.49 17.22
CA GLN A 74 -1.99 -5.59 16.94
C GLN A 74 -2.28 -6.70 15.91
N PRO A 75 -1.96 -7.97 16.20
CA PRO A 75 -2.08 -9.06 15.23
C PRO A 75 -3.52 -9.36 14.80
N SER A 76 -4.51 -8.85 15.52
CA SER A 76 -5.94 -8.94 15.19
C SER A 76 -6.36 -8.01 14.05
N LEU A 77 -5.51 -7.05 13.65
CA LEU A 77 -5.78 -6.10 12.58
C LEU A 77 -4.94 -6.43 11.32
N PRO A 78 -5.42 -7.33 10.44
CA PRO A 78 -4.70 -7.77 9.25
C PRO A 78 -4.80 -6.72 8.15
N VAL A 79 -3.77 -5.90 7.97
CA VAL A 79 -3.71 -4.84 6.95
C VAL A 79 -2.75 -5.23 5.84
N ARG A 80 -3.10 -4.87 4.59
CA ARG A 80 -2.19 -4.90 3.44
C ARG A 80 -2.03 -3.50 2.85
N MET A 81 -0.87 -3.22 2.29
CA MET A 81 -0.53 -1.90 1.79
C MET A 81 0.02 -1.97 0.37
N GLY A 82 -0.40 -1.02 -0.48
CA GLY A 82 0.10 -0.85 -1.84
C GLY A 82 0.51 0.59 -2.10
N ILE A 83 1.72 0.79 -2.64
CA ILE A 83 2.29 2.12 -2.90
C ILE A 83 2.60 2.27 -4.38
N HIS A 84 2.17 3.40 -4.94
CA HIS A 84 2.47 3.76 -6.32
C HIS A 84 2.65 5.28 -6.44
N SER A 85 3.54 5.71 -7.32
CA SER A 85 3.71 7.11 -7.72
C SER A 85 3.12 7.32 -9.11
N GLY A 86 2.15 8.21 -9.23
CA GLY A 86 1.46 8.44 -10.51
C GLY A 86 0.59 9.69 -10.50
N PRO A 87 0.05 10.09 -11.65
CA PRO A 87 -0.74 11.30 -11.77
C PRO A 87 -2.04 11.22 -11.00
N ILE A 88 -2.34 12.32 -10.33
CA ILE A 88 -3.59 12.59 -9.65
C ILE A 88 -4.16 13.95 -10.12
N HIS A 89 -5.43 14.18 -9.88
CA HIS A 89 -6.07 15.48 -10.10
C HIS A 89 -7.13 15.73 -9.04
N HIS A 90 -7.31 17.00 -8.70
CA HIS A 90 -8.33 17.44 -7.77
C HIS A 90 -9.70 17.45 -8.46
N VAL A 91 -10.70 16.91 -7.79
CA VAL A 91 -12.10 16.88 -8.24
C VAL A 91 -13.00 17.32 -7.10
N LYS A 92 -14.22 17.72 -7.41
CA LYS A 92 -15.27 17.90 -6.40
C LYS A 92 -16.17 16.67 -6.40
N ASP A 93 -16.47 16.16 -5.21
CA ASP A 93 -17.46 15.09 -5.07
C ASP A 93 -18.90 15.60 -5.30
N ALA A 94 -19.88 14.70 -5.27
CA ALA A 94 -21.28 15.06 -5.45
C ALA A 94 -21.83 16.05 -4.41
N ASN A 95 -21.14 16.22 -3.29
CA ASN A 95 -21.48 17.18 -2.24
C ASN A 95 -20.69 18.48 -2.36
N GLY A 96 -19.90 18.65 -3.42
CA GLY A 96 -19.04 19.82 -3.64
C GLY A 96 -17.78 19.87 -2.80
N ARG A 97 -17.41 18.77 -2.11
CA ARG A 97 -16.20 18.68 -1.30
C ARG A 97 -15.00 18.38 -2.19
N GLU A 98 -13.86 18.97 -1.84
CA GLU A 98 -12.59 18.66 -2.50
C GLU A 98 -12.25 17.16 -2.30
N ASN A 99 -11.86 16.53 -3.39
CA ASN A 99 -11.48 15.14 -3.44
C ASN A 99 -10.34 14.96 -4.46
N ILE A 100 -9.69 13.80 -4.45
CA ILE A 100 -8.61 13.46 -5.37
C ILE A 100 -9.01 12.20 -6.14
N ALA A 101 -8.77 12.22 -7.44
CA ALA A 101 -8.93 11.08 -8.34
C ALA A 101 -7.72 10.95 -9.26
N GLY A 102 -7.55 9.81 -9.90
CA GLY A 102 -6.50 9.63 -10.90
C GLY A 102 -6.00 8.21 -11.05
N VAL A 103 -5.27 8.01 -12.14
CA VAL A 103 -4.69 6.70 -12.49
C VAL A 103 -3.72 6.24 -11.40
N GLY A 104 -3.00 7.18 -10.75
CA GLY A 104 -2.08 6.85 -9.65
C GLY A 104 -2.76 6.08 -8.51
N ILE A 105 -3.95 6.53 -8.07
CA ILE A 105 -4.71 5.87 -7.00
C ILE A 105 -5.18 4.49 -7.47
N ASN A 106 -5.68 4.38 -8.70
CA ASN A 106 -6.15 3.11 -9.24
C ASN A 106 -5.05 2.06 -9.36
N ILE A 107 -3.83 2.47 -9.72
CA ILE A 107 -2.68 1.55 -9.78
C ILE A 107 -2.22 1.18 -8.38
N ALA A 108 -2.17 2.12 -7.42
CA ALA A 108 -1.87 1.82 -6.02
C ALA A 108 -2.83 0.76 -5.45
N GLN A 109 -4.13 0.88 -5.74
CA GLN A 109 -5.13 -0.11 -5.36
C GLN A 109 -4.83 -1.49 -5.98
N ARG A 110 -4.49 -1.55 -7.27
CA ARG A 110 -4.16 -2.82 -7.93
C ARG A 110 -2.89 -3.46 -7.39
N VAL A 111 -1.88 -2.65 -7.06
CA VAL A 111 -0.66 -3.11 -6.38
C VAL A 111 -1.03 -3.74 -5.04
N MET A 112 -1.85 -3.07 -4.25
CA MET A 112 -2.32 -3.56 -2.96
C MET A 112 -3.13 -4.86 -3.09
N ASP A 113 -4.01 -4.97 -4.07
CA ASP A 113 -4.86 -6.15 -4.32
C ASP A 113 -4.05 -7.42 -4.63
N CYS A 114 -2.78 -7.29 -4.98
CA CYS A 114 -1.87 -8.41 -5.17
C CYS A 114 -1.28 -8.94 -3.85
N GLY A 115 -1.42 -8.21 -2.76
CA GLY A 115 -0.86 -8.53 -1.46
C GLY A 115 -1.82 -9.28 -0.54
N ASP A 116 -1.22 -9.96 0.43
CA ASP A 116 -1.90 -10.57 1.58
C ASP A 116 -1.65 -9.70 2.81
N ALA A 117 -2.29 -10.03 3.94
CA ALA A 117 -2.08 -9.34 5.21
C ALA A 117 -0.59 -9.25 5.58
N GLY A 118 -0.15 -8.07 5.98
CA GLY A 118 1.24 -7.77 6.34
C GLY A 118 2.15 -7.39 5.18
N HIS A 119 1.72 -7.53 3.91
CA HIS A 119 2.52 -7.09 2.76
C HIS A 119 2.53 -5.56 2.63
N ILE A 120 3.71 -5.05 2.25
CA ILE A 120 3.92 -3.70 1.77
C ILE A 120 4.39 -3.82 0.32
N LEU A 121 3.46 -3.76 -0.63
CA LEU A 121 3.79 -3.87 -2.04
C LEU A 121 3.99 -2.49 -2.66
N VAL A 122 4.99 -2.36 -3.50
CA VAL A 122 5.23 -1.15 -4.28
C VAL A 122 5.30 -1.48 -5.77
N SER A 123 4.91 -0.54 -6.62
CA SER A 123 5.17 -0.66 -8.04
C SER A 123 6.65 -0.51 -8.34
N LYS A 124 7.12 -1.11 -9.44
CA LYS A 124 8.51 -1.00 -9.90
C LYS A 124 8.98 0.45 -9.98
N ARG A 125 8.11 1.37 -10.42
CA ARG A 125 8.41 2.80 -10.47
C ARG A 125 8.85 3.36 -9.12
N VAL A 126 8.12 3.06 -8.05
CA VAL A 126 8.50 3.49 -6.70
C VAL A 126 9.78 2.80 -6.25
N ALA A 127 9.93 1.50 -6.53
CA ALA A 127 11.12 0.75 -6.19
C ALA A 127 12.38 1.29 -6.88
N ASP A 128 12.28 1.71 -8.15
CA ASP A 128 13.40 2.29 -8.89
C ASP A 128 13.84 3.65 -8.31
N ASP A 129 12.88 4.47 -7.88
CA ASP A 129 13.17 5.73 -7.21
C ASP A 129 13.85 5.47 -5.84
N LEU A 130 13.34 4.52 -5.06
CA LEU A 130 13.93 4.13 -3.77
C LEU A 130 15.33 3.54 -3.92
N ALA A 131 15.58 2.75 -4.96
CA ALA A 131 16.87 2.09 -5.21
C ALA A 131 18.02 3.09 -5.43
N GLN A 132 17.72 4.36 -5.75
CA GLN A 132 18.72 5.43 -5.83
C GLN A 132 19.30 5.78 -4.44
N HIS A 133 18.64 5.38 -3.36
CA HIS A 133 19.07 5.64 -2.00
C HIS A 133 19.52 4.34 -1.31
N ARG A 134 20.80 4.30 -0.89
CA ARG A 134 21.41 3.11 -0.28
C ARG A 134 20.61 2.55 0.91
N ARG A 135 19.93 3.42 1.66
CA ARG A 135 19.16 3.03 2.85
C ARG A 135 17.99 2.09 2.53
N TRP A 136 17.43 2.16 1.31
CA TRP A 136 16.26 1.36 0.91
C TRP A 136 16.62 0.01 0.30
N GLN A 137 17.84 -0.15 -0.22
CA GLN A 137 18.25 -1.37 -0.91
C GLN A 137 18.02 -2.67 -0.11
N PRO A 138 18.22 -2.71 1.22
CA PRO A 138 17.95 -3.92 2.00
C PRO A 138 16.47 -4.31 2.10
N TYR A 139 15.56 -3.40 1.79
CA TYR A 139 14.11 -3.63 1.90
C TYR A 139 13.46 -4.06 0.58
N ILE A 140 14.14 -3.88 -0.56
CA ILE A 140 13.59 -4.03 -1.91
C ILE A 140 13.74 -5.48 -2.36
N HIS A 141 12.61 -6.19 -2.57
CA HIS A 141 12.59 -7.57 -3.03
C HIS A 141 11.65 -7.73 -4.21
N GLU A 142 12.19 -7.95 -5.41
CA GLU A 142 11.41 -8.06 -6.65
C GLU A 142 10.54 -9.32 -6.65
N LEU A 143 9.27 -9.16 -7.01
CA LEU A 143 8.31 -10.26 -7.19
C LEU A 143 8.07 -10.58 -8.67
N GLY A 144 8.42 -9.68 -9.57
CA GLY A 144 8.21 -9.80 -11.01
C GLY A 144 6.87 -9.21 -11.49
N ASP A 145 6.51 -9.56 -12.72
CA ASP A 145 5.33 -9.03 -13.40
C ASP A 145 4.09 -9.84 -13.03
N VAL A 146 3.02 -9.13 -12.69
CA VAL A 146 1.72 -9.71 -12.36
C VAL A 146 0.65 -9.06 -13.23
N GLU A 147 -0.14 -9.88 -13.91
CA GLU A 147 -1.33 -9.41 -14.60
C GLU A 147 -2.45 -9.15 -13.58
N VAL A 148 -2.93 -7.92 -13.55
CA VAL A 148 -4.04 -7.48 -12.70
C VAL A 148 -5.31 -7.27 -13.52
N LYS A 149 -6.42 -6.90 -12.86
CA LYS A 149 -7.72 -6.70 -13.53
C LYS A 149 -7.59 -5.88 -14.81
N HIS A 150 -8.31 -6.29 -15.83
CA HIS A 150 -8.38 -5.67 -17.18
C HIS A 150 -7.09 -5.81 -18.02
N GLY A 151 -6.30 -6.88 -17.80
CA GLY A 151 -5.11 -7.17 -18.61
C GLY A 151 -3.95 -6.20 -18.40
N VAL A 152 -3.97 -5.43 -17.31
CA VAL A 152 -2.86 -4.53 -16.98
C VAL A 152 -1.77 -5.34 -16.31
N VAL A 153 -0.54 -5.23 -16.80
CA VAL A 153 0.64 -5.84 -16.16
C VAL A 153 1.29 -4.81 -15.23
N VAL A 154 1.55 -5.21 -13.99
CA VAL A 154 2.25 -4.40 -12.99
C VAL A 154 3.44 -5.17 -12.48
N SER A 155 4.63 -4.56 -12.60
CA SER A 155 5.84 -5.10 -11.97
C SER A 155 5.82 -4.74 -10.50
N LEU A 156 5.84 -5.77 -9.65
CA LEU A 156 5.69 -5.67 -8.21
C LEU A 156 7.01 -5.87 -7.48
N VAL A 157 7.14 -5.14 -6.40
CA VAL A 157 8.24 -5.27 -5.44
C VAL A 157 7.64 -5.34 -4.05
N ASN A 158 8.12 -6.25 -3.23
CA ASN A 158 7.75 -6.36 -1.83
C ASN A 158 8.79 -5.63 -0.97
N LEU A 159 8.31 -4.81 -0.04
CA LEU A 159 9.17 -4.15 0.94
C LEU A 159 9.10 -4.91 2.26
N TYR A 160 10.21 -5.51 2.67
CA TYR A 160 10.31 -6.14 3.99
C TYR A 160 11.75 -6.18 4.51
N ALA A 161 11.88 -6.38 5.82
CA ALA A 161 13.11 -6.71 6.53
C ALA A 161 12.76 -7.68 7.67
N GLU A 162 13.75 -8.15 8.44
CA GLU A 162 13.51 -9.14 9.54
C GLU A 162 12.36 -8.77 10.48
N THR A 163 12.15 -7.47 10.70
CA THR A 163 11.14 -6.97 11.64
C THR A 163 10.01 -6.17 11.01
N ILE A 164 9.95 -6.07 9.69
CA ILE A 164 9.01 -5.19 8.98
C ILE A 164 8.50 -5.88 7.72
N GLY A 165 7.19 -5.77 7.48
CA GLY A 165 6.54 -6.35 6.33
C GLY A 165 6.41 -7.87 6.39
N GLN A 166 5.94 -8.48 5.33
CA GLN A 166 5.77 -9.92 5.17
C GLN A 166 6.71 -10.43 4.08
N SER A 167 7.57 -11.40 4.41
CA SER A 167 8.60 -11.93 3.51
C SER A 167 8.11 -12.95 2.49
N HIS A 168 6.90 -13.52 2.67
CA HIS A 168 6.35 -14.49 1.73
C HIS A 168 5.97 -13.82 0.41
N ALA A 169 6.13 -14.54 -0.70
CA ALA A 169 5.64 -14.05 -1.98
C ALA A 169 4.12 -13.92 -1.94
N ALA A 170 3.59 -12.78 -2.38
CA ALA A 170 2.16 -12.54 -2.46
C ALA A 170 1.45 -13.57 -3.35
N ASP A 171 0.24 -13.96 -3.00
CA ASP A 171 -0.50 -15.02 -3.69
C ASP A 171 -0.70 -14.76 -5.19
N ALA A 172 -0.92 -13.50 -5.58
CA ALA A 172 -1.04 -13.14 -6.98
C ALA A 172 0.27 -13.34 -7.75
N ALA A 173 1.42 -12.99 -7.15
CA ALA A 173 2.74 -13.23 -7.73
C ALA A 173 3.03 -14.73 -7.85
N ARG A 174 2.66 -15.54 -6.85
CA ARG A 174 2.77 -17.01 -6.91
C ARG A 174 1.92 -17.62 -8.04
N LYS A 175 0.72 -17.10 -8.28
CA LYS A 175 -0.16 -17.58 -9.36
C LYS A 175 0.39 -17.21 -10.74
N SER A 176 0.91 -16.00 -10.92
CA SER A 176 1.51 -15.54 -12.18
C SER A 176 2.74 -16.38 -12.57
N GLN A 177 3.62 -16.67 -11.61
CA GLN A 177 4.81 -17.51 -11.84
C GLN A 177 4.47 -18.95 -12.26
N ARG A 178 3.33 -19.51 -11.86
CA ARG A 178 2.87 -20.83 -12.27
C ARG A 178 2.33 -20.90 -13.70
N HIS A 179 1.92 -19.77 -14.27
CA HIS A 179 1.37 -19.67 -15.64
C HIS A 179 2.42 -19.34 -16.70
N HIS A 180 3.66 -19.01 -16.30
CA HIS A 180 4.80 -18.86 -17.21
C HIS A 180 5.88 -19.88 -16.84
N PRO A 181 5.77 -21.15 -17.33
CA PRO A 181 6.92 -22.06 -17.29
C PRO A 181 8.01 -21.43 -18.17
N GLN A 182 9.13 -21.08 -17.56
CA GLN A 182 10.32 -20.63 -18.29
C GLN A 182 10.62 -21.67 -19.36
N PHE A 183 10.68 -21.26 -20.61
CA PHE A 183 11.30 -22.03 -21.68
C PHE A 183 12.78 -22.20 -21.30
N GLN A 184 13.11 -23.35 -20.70
CA GLN A 184 14.49 -23.82 -20.60
C GLN A 184 14.84 -24.40 -21.97
N SER A 185 15.69 -23.67 -22.69
CA SER A 185 16.44 -24.17 -23.83
C SER A 185 17.79 -24.64 -23.35
#